data_9b9d29163d5c27afc12f5cbe61a82b65
#
_entry.id   9b9d29163d5c27afc12f5cbe61a82b65
#
_cell.length_a   1.000
_cell.length_b   1.000
_cell.length_c   1.000
_cell.angle_alpha   90.00
_cell.angle_beta   90.00
_cell.angle_gamma   90.00
#
_symmetry.space_group_name_H-M   'P 1'
#
loop_
_entity.id
_entity.type
_entity.pdbx_description
1 polymer ?
#
loop_
_entity_poly.entity_id
_entity_poly.type
_entity_poly.pdbx_seq_one_letter_code
_entity_poly.pdbx_strand_id
1 'polypeptide(L)'
;EMCIRDSNKRRRIKGVVFHVFKGKLDIRKEDYEQFWIASPVMMWAQMAQYSTLEELAAIGASLMSRDKRRRMATRKDFDTYLEISPRFIGRNKCHEALPYMTENTDSPPENTLFGMLKDSGLGCPTANYRVNIGNSYVILDMAYPDCRVAFEYQGAYHADPAQMRIDAAKRNALQLLGWIVILVTADDLRTADTRHRFIEMAHVVVSRQRNLADWNRSWAITS
;
A
#
# COMPACT_ATOMS: atom_id res chain seq x y z
N GLU A 1 13.26 -15.67 14.57
CA GLU A 1 12.68 -15.63 15.93
C GLU A 1 13.17 -14.39 16.65
N MET A 2 12.26 -13.44 16.93
CA MET A 2 12.58 -12.29 17.79
C MET A 2 12.29 -12.70 19.23
N CYS A 3 13.34 -12.92 20.03
CA CYS A 3 13.21 -13.21 21.44
C CYS A 3 13.23 -11.92 22.24
N ILE A 4 12.10 -11.50 22.81
CA ILE A 4 12.01 -10.35 23.71
C ILE A 4 12.33 -10.86 25.11
N ARG A 5 13.48 -10.44 25.66
CA ARG A 5 13.81 -10.69 27.07
C ARG A 5 14.12 -9.38 27.79
N ASP A 6 13.47 -9.22 28.93
CA ASP A 6 13.59 -8.09 29.84
C ASP A 6 14.78 -8.22 30.83
N SER A 7 15.71 -9.14 30.62
CA SER A 7 16.81 -9.34 31.54
C SER A 7 18.15 -8.84 31.02
N ASN A 8 18.87 -8.09 31.87
CA ASN A 8 20.24 -7.62 31.61
C ASN A 8 21.29 -8.76 31.47
N LYS A 9 20.91 -10.00 31.68
CA LYS A 9 21.78 -11.18 31.56
C LYS A 9 21.57 -11.86 30.21
N ARG A 10 22.31 -11.42 29.18
CA ARG A 10 22.29 -12.03 27.86
C ARG A 10 23.29 -13.16 27.80
N ARG A 11 22.84 -14.39 27.62
CA ARG A 11 23.73 -15.51 27.25
C ARG A 11 24.04 -15.40 25.76
N ARG A 12 25.34 -15.47 25.39
CA ARG A 12 25.72 -15.61 23.99
C ARG A 12 25.31 -17.01 23.49
N ILE A 13 24.37 -17.03 22.53
CA ILE A 13 23.96 -18.25 21.86
C ILE A 13 24.47 -18.14 20.42
N LYS A 14 25.20 -19.13 19.93
CA LYS A 14 25.75 -19.16 18.57
C LYS A 14 24.58 -19.05 17.55
N GLY A 15 24.66 -18.13 16.61
CA GLY A 15 23.63 -17.90 15.59
C GLY A 15 22.40 -17.11 16.05
N VAL A 16 22.38 -16.57 17.31
CA VAL A 16 21.30 -15.74 17.81
C VAL A 16 21.79 -14.32 18.05
N VAL A 17 21.09 -13.35 17.45
CA VAL A 17 21.30 -11.92 17.69
C VAL A 17 20.18 -11.40 18.57
N PHE A 18 20.56 -10.84 19.72
CA PHE A 18 19.59 -10.25 20.66
C PHE A 18 19.44 -8.75 20.41
N HIS A 19 18.20 -8.32 20.21
CA HIS A 19 17.88 -6.92 20.06
C HIS A 19 17.12 -6.40 21.28
N VAL A 20 17.32 -5.15 21.65
CA VAL A 20 16.55 -4.45 22.70
C VAL A 20 15.60 -3.49 22.02
N PHE A 21 14.32 -3.71 22.23
CA PHE A 21 13.29 -2.78 21.79
C PHE A 21 12.82 -1.93 22.98
N LYS A 22 12.87 -0.60 22.83
CA LYS A 22 12.49 0.37 23.88
C LYS A 22 11.09 0.94 23.73
N GLY A 23 10.36 0.54 22.68
CA GLY A 23 8.96 0.92 22.46
C GLY A 23 8.01 0.25 23.46
N LYS A 24 6.73 0.57 23.36
CA LYS A 24 5.68 -0.08 24.16
C LYS A 24 5.66 -1.57 23.87
N LEU A 25 5.73 -2.38 24.92
CA LEU A 25 5.53 -3.81 24.79
C LEU A 25 4.03 -4.08 24.63
N ASP A 26 3.67 -4.65 23.50
CA ASP A 26 2.34 -5.12 23.16
C ASP A 26 2.45 -6.59 22.76
N ILE A 27 2.41 -7.45 23.78
CA ILE A 27 2.65 -8.88 23.69
C ILE A 27 1.50 -9.63 24.33
N ARG A 28 1.14 -10.77 23.75
CA ARG A 28 0.17 -11.70 24.31
C ARG A 28 0.77 -13.09 24.47
N LYS A 29 0.25 -13.86 25.39
CA LYS A 29 0.54 -15.27 25.53
C LYS A 29 -0.65 -16.06 25.01
N GLU A 30 -0.44 -16.93 24.05
CA GLU A 30 -1.47 -17.87 23.62
C GLU A 30 -1.58 -19.02 24.65
N ASP A 31 -2.81 -19.47 24.92
CA ASP A 31 -3.12 -20.42 26.00
C ASP A 31 -2.38 -21.78 25.86
N TYR A 32 -2.02 -22.17 24.64
CA TYR A 32 -1.34 -23.41 24.34
C TYR A 32 0.15 -23.26 24.03
N GLU A 33 0.69 -22.03 24.10
CA GLU A 33 2.07 -21.77 23.71
C GLU A 33 2.92 -21.30 24.89
N GLN A 34 4.17 -21.76 24.93
CA GLN A 34 5.12 -21.40 25.99
C GLN A 34 5.87 -20.09 25.73
N PHE A 35 5.49 -19.34 24.71
CA PHE A 35 6.15 -18.10 24.31
C PHE A 35 5.18 -16.93 24.17
N TRP A 36 5.72 -15.73 24.24
CA TRP A 36 5.00 -14.49 24.03
C TRP A 36 5.05 -14.08 22.57
N ILE A 37 3.91 -13.65 22.04
CA ILE A 37 3.79 -13.19 20.64
C ILE A 37 3.63 -11.67 20.65
N ALA A 38 4.48 -10.98 19.86
CA ALA A 38 4.33 -9.54 19.65
C ALA A 38 3.09 -9.25 18.80
N SER A 39 2.37 -8.16 19.10
CA SER A 39 1.31 -7.70 18.22
C SER A 39 1.86 -7.34 16.83
N PRO A 40 1.04 -7.44 15.76
CA PRO A 40 1.46 -7.08 14.41
C PRO A 40 2.01 -5.65 14.32
N VAL A 41 1.40 -4.70 15.03
CA VAL A 41 1.83 -3.29 15.05
C VAL A 41 3.16 -3.12 15.77
N MET A 42 3.36 -3.80 16.90
CA MET A 42 4.65 -3.80 17.59
C MET A 42 5.75 -4.42 16.71
N MET A 43 5.46 -5.53 16.02
CA MET A 43 6.39 -6.15 15.09
C MET A 43 6.78 -5.17 13.96
N TRP A 44 5.81 -4.47 13.37
CA TRP A 44 6.05 -3.43 12.38
C TRP A 44 6.97 -2.34 12.92
N ALA A 45 6.72 -1.84 14.12
CA ALA A 45 7.57 -0.82 14.75
C ALA A 45 9.01 -1.32 15.01
N GLN A 46 9.19 -2.59 15.34
CA GLN A 46 10.51 -3.21 15.49
C GLN A 46 11.25 -3.31 14.15
N MET A 47 10.55 -3.56 13.05
CA MET A 47 11.13 -3.64 11.70
C MET A 47 11.65 -2.28 11.21
N ALA A 48 11.19 -1.16 11.76
CA ALA A 48 11.57 0.18 11.33
C ALA A 48 13.09 0.45 11.34
N GLN A 49 13.85 -0.21 12.20
CA GLN A 49 15.32 -0.04 12.22
C GLN A 49 16.04 -0.81 11.10
N TYR A 50 15.39 -1.81 10.50
CA TYR A 50 15.99 -2.72 9.52
C TYR A 50 15.48 -2.52 8.10
N SER A 51 14.30 -1.91 7.95
CA SER A 51 13.62 -1.71 6.67
C SER A 51 13.88 -0.32 6.11
N THR A 52 13.85 -0.17 4.80
CA THR A 52 13.68 1.12 4.15
C THR A 52 12.29 1.70 4.45
N LEU A 53 12.06 2.96 4.09
CA LEU A 53 10.74 3.60 4.26
C LEU A 53 9.68 2.89 3.42
N GLU A 54 10.00 2.56 2.16
CA GLU A 54 9.11 1.86 1.24
C GLU A 54 8.72 0.47 1.77
N GLU A 55 9.71 -0.33 2.23
CA GLU A 55 9.47 -1.64 2.81
C GLU A 55 8.61 -1.56 4.07
N LEU A 56 8.89 -0.59 4.96
CA LEU A 56 8.12 -0.41 6.18
C LEU A 56 6.66 -0.04 5.88
N ALA A 57 6.44 0.85 4.90
CA ALA A 57 5.10 1.20 4.45
C ALA A 57 4.37 -0.02 3.84
N ALA A 58 5.05 -0.82 3.02
CA ALA A 58 4.48 -2.02 2.42
C ALA A 58 4.11 -3.09 3.48
N ILE A 59 4.97 -3.29 4.50
CA ILE A 59 4.65 -4.18 5.64
C ILE A 59 3.39 -3.69 6.35
N GLY A 60 3.32 -2.40 6.69
CA GLY A 60 2.17 -1.81 7.37
C GLY A 60 0.88 -1.91 6.56
N ALA A 61 0.93 -1.63 5.25
CA ALA A 61 -0.20 -1.79 4.35
C ALA A 61 -0.68 -3.24 4.27
N SER A 62 0.25 -4.22 4.22
CA SER A 62 -0.08 -5.65 4.21
C SER A 62 -0.83 -6.10 5.47
N LEU A 63 -0.51 -5.50 6.62
CA LEU A 63 -1.23 -5.77 7.87
C LEU A 63 -2.67 -5.21 7.88
N MET A 64 -2.95 -4.22 7.01
CA MET A 64 -4.27 -3.61 6.81
C MET A 64 -5.02 -4.20 5.61
N SER A 65 -4.73 -5.43 5.22
CA SER A 65 -5.29 -6.09 4.04
C SER A 65 -6.81 -5.93 3.90
N ARG A 66 -7.30 -5.87 2.66
CA ARG A 66 -8.73 -5.91 2.33
C ARG A 66 -9.36 -7.25 2.71
N ASP A 67 -8.64 -8.35 2.58
CA ASP A 67 -9.11 -9.66 3.05
C ASP A 67 -9.17 -9.67 4.59
N LYS A 68 -10.39 -9.70 5.12
CA LYS A 68 -10.64 -9.70 6.57
C LYS A 68 -9.95 -10.84 7.32
N ARG A 69 -9.66 -11.97 6.63
CA ARG A 69 -8.95 -13.12 7.24
C ARG A 69 -7.46 -12.85 7.40
N ARG A 70 -6.90 -11.95 6.59
CA ARG A 70 -5.48 -11.55 6.61
C ARG A 70 -5.25 -10.23 7.35
N ARG A 71 -6.31 -9.44 7.54
CA ARG A 71 -6.22 -8.17 8.24
C ARG A 71 -5.84 -8.38 9.69
N MET A 72 -4.72 -7.83 10.10
CA MET A 72 -4.17 -7.94 11.45
C MET A 72 -4.17 -6.62 12.22
N ALA A 73 -4.35 -5.48 11.52
CA ALA A 73 -4.37 -4.15 12.09
C ALA A 73 -5.23 -3.20 11.26
N THR A 74 -5.61 -2.08 11.86
CA THR A 74 -6.22 -0.92 11.22
C THR A 74 -5.28 0.27 11.30
N ARG A 75 -5.50 1.32 10.51
CA ARG A 75 -4.73 2.56 10.59
C ARG A 75 -4.68 3.11 12.01
N LYS A 76 -5.82 3.09 12.69
CA LYS A 76 -5.96 3.56 14.07
C LYS A 76 -5.04 2.81 15.04
N ASP A 77 -4.81 1.52 14.83
CA ASP A 77 -3.93 0.73 15.71
C ASP A 77 -2.48 1.22 15.61
N PHE A 78 -2.00 1.57 14.40
CA PHE A 78 -0.68 2.14 14.21
C PHE A 78 -0.55 3.52 14.86
N ASP A 79 -1.52 4.41 14.62
CA ASP A 79 -1.52 5.75 15.20
C ASP A 79 -1.52 5.67 16.73
N THR A 80 -2.43 4.88 17.30
CA THR A 80 -2.53 4.65 18.76
C THR A 80 -1.23 4.09 19.33
N TYR A 81 -0.64 3.08 18.66
CA TYR A 81 0.60 2.48 19.13
C TYR A 81 1.76 3.49 19.19
N LEU A 82 1.90 4.33 18.17
CA LEU A 82 2.93 5.36 18.14
C LEU A 82 2.70 6.47 19.16
N GLU A 83 1.45 6.83 19.47
CA GLU A 83 1.11 7.80 20.51
C GLU A 83 1.54 7.31 21.90
N ILE A 84 1.22 6.06 22.25
CA ILE A 84 1.49 5.51 23.59
C ILE A 84 2.90 4.93 23.74
N SER A 85 3.65 4.74 22.65
CA SER A 85 5.00 4.19 22.70
C SER A 85 6.03 5.23 23.09
N PRO A 86 6.94 4.93 24.06
CA PRO A 86 8.09 5.75 24.31
C PRO A 86 9.03 5.78 23.08
N ARG A 87 10.08 6.59 23.15
CA ARG A 87 11.07 6.70 22.07
C ARG A 87 11.79 5.37 21.86
N PHE A 88 11.85 4.92 20.60
CA PHE A 88 12.59 3.75 20.15
C PHE A 88 13.31 4.03 18.82
N ILE A 89 14.28 3.19 18.47
CA ILE A 89 15.02 3.31 17.20
C ILE A 89 14.05 3.08 16.03
N GLY A 90 14.01 4.03 15.09
CA GLY A 90 13.12 3.96 13.92
C GLY A 90 11.73 4.59 14.12
N ARG A 91 11.42 5.16 15.30
CA ARG A 91 10.10 5.79 15.55
C ARG A 91 9.76 6.89 14.54
N ASN A 92 10.73 7.73 14.19
CA ASN A 92 10.52 8.78 13.17
C ASN A 92 10.18 8.15 11.81
N LYS A 93 10.90 7.10 11.40
CA LYS A 93 10.60 6.37 10.17
C LYS A 93 9.20 5.75 10.21
N CYS A 94 8.72 5.29 11.37
CA CYS A 94 7.33 4.86 11.52
C CYS A 94 6.34 5.98 11.19
N HIS A 95 6.54 7.18 11.73
CA HIS A 95 5.70 8.34 11.40
C HIS A 95 5.78 8.73 9.92
N GLU A 96 6.96 8.69 9.33
CA GLU A 96 7.18 8.95 7.91
C GLU A 96 6.52 7.90 7.01
N ALA A 97 6.45 6.64 7.45
CA ALA A 97 5.83 5.56 6.69
C ALA A 97 4.29 5.63 6.68
N LEU A 98 3.68 6.13 7.75
CA LEU A 98 2.22 6.18 7.87
C LEU A 98 1.52 6.78 6.63
N PRO A 99 1.91 7.96 6.09
CA PRO A 99 1.25 8.53 4.91
C PRO A 99 1.35 7.69 3.64
N TYR A 100 2.27 6.72 3.59
CA TYR A 100 2.50 5.82 2.46
C TYR A 100 1.85 4.44 2.64
N MET A 101 1.22 4.19 3.78
CA MET A 101 0.50 2.95 4.04
C MET A 101 -0.94 3.09 3.56
N THR A 102 -1.31 2.33 2.53
CA THR A 102 -2.69 2.27 2.06
C THR A 102 -3.48 1.21 2.80
N GLU A 103 -4.70 1.54 3.23
CA GLU A 103 -5.63 0.55 3.77
C GLU A 103 -6.27 -0.26 2.64
N ASN A 104 -6.61 -1.49 2.94
CA ASN A 104 -7.29 -2.40 2.01
C ASN A 104 -6.49 -2.74 0.74
N THR A 105 -5.17 -2.65 0.77
CA THR A 105 -4.30 -3.14 -0.32
C THR A 105 -4.26 -4.67 -0.34
N ASP A 106 -4.17 -5.23 -1.54
CA ASP A 106 -4.10 -6.68 -1.71
C ASP A 106 -2.66 -7.17 -1.86
N SER A 107 -1.72 -6.28 -2.25
CA SER A 107 -0.33 -6.67 -2.47
C SER A 107 0.68 -5.55 -2.16
N PRO A 108 1.94 -5.91 -1.78
CA PRO A 108 3.02 -4.93 -1.61
C PRO A 108 3.31 -4.06 -2.85
N PRO A 109 3.28 -4.57 -4.10
CA PRO A 109 3.47 -3.73 -5.28
C PRO A 109 2.42 -2.63 -5.46
N GLU A 110 1.17 -2.86 -5.06
CA GLU A 110 0.15 -1.81 -5.06
C GLU A 110 0.52 -0.66 -4.12
N ASN A 111 1.10 -0.98 -2.96
CA ASN A 111 1.57 0.05 -2.03
C ASN A 111 2.79 0.82 -2.58
N THR A 112 3.72 0.13 -3.27
CA THR A 112 4.83 0.79 -3.98
C THR A 112 4.29 1.74 -5.06
N LEU A 113 3.34 1.30 -5.87
CA LEU A 113 2.68 2.10 -6.90
C LEU A 113 2.01 3.35 -6.28
N PHE A 114 1.31 3.18 -5.16
CA PHE A 114 0.71 4.30 -4.43
C PHE A 114 1.75 5.34 -4.02
N GLY A 115 2.86 4.91 -3.42
CA GLY A 115 3.95 5.80 -2.98
C GLY A 115 4.54 6.58 -4.17
N MET A 116 4.83 5.89 -5.27
CA MET A 116 5.37 6.52 -6.47
C MET A 116 4.42 7.59 -7.06
N LEU A 117 3.15 7.27 -7.19
CA LEU A 117 2.16 8.22 -7.72
C LEU A 117 1.93 9.40 -6.77
N LYS A 118 1.92 9.17 -5.46
CA LYS A 118 1.79 10.21 -4.45
C LYS A 118 2.94 11.21 -4.48
N ASP A 119 4.18 10.72 -4.63
CA ASP A 119 5.39 11.56 -4.64
C ASP A 119 5.66 12.19 -6.01
N SER A 120 4.93 11.79 -7.05
CA SER A 120 5.13 12.26 -8.41
C SER A 120 4.76 13.73 -8.64
N GLY A 121 4.03 14.39 -7.73
CA GLY A 121 3.46 15.72 -7.94
C GLY A 121 2.11 15.74 -8.66
N LEU A 122 1.56 14.58 -9.05
CA LEU A 122 0.22 14.47 -9.63
C LEU A 122 -0.93 14.62 -8.61
N GLY A 123 -0.59 14.73 -7.33
CA GLY A 123 -1.51 14.65 -6.21
C GLY A 123 -1.70 13.21 -5.73
N CYS A 124 -2.34 13.05 -4.58
CA CYS A 124 -2.55 11.73 -3.98
C CYS A 124 -3.60 10.94 -4.76
N PRO A 125 -3.27 9.75 -5.29
CA PRO A 125 -4.28 8.91 -5.92
C PRO A 125 -5.25 8.35 -4.87
N THR A 126 -6.47 8.03 -5.30
CA THR A 126 -7.42 7.30 -4.45
C THR A 126 -7.19 5.81 -4.63
N ALA A 127 -6.76 5.14 -3.58
CA ALA A 127 -6.58 3.68 -3.58
C ALA A 127 -7.94 2.98 -3.49
N ASN A 128 -8.05 1.82 -4.13
CA ASN A 128 -9.24 0.96 -4.11
C ASN A 128 -10.53 1.70 -4.50
N TYR A 129 -10.46 2.51 -5.54
CA TYR A 129 -11.58 3.32 -5.97
C TYR A 129 -12.67 2.48 -6.62
N ARG A 130 -13.89 2.58 -6.09
CA ARG A 130 -15.05 1.85 -6.61
C ARG A 130 -15.72 2.60 -7.75
N VAL A 131 -15.85 1.94 -8.90
CA VAL A 131 -16.62 2.40 -10.06
C VAL A 131 -17.82 1.50 -10.24
N ASN A 132 -19.04 2.06 -10.25
CA ASN A 132 -20.25 1.31 -10.51
C ASN A 132 -20.41 1.07 -12.01
N ILE A 133 -20.72 -0.16 -12.41
CA ILE A 133 -20.93 -0.60 -13.78
C ILE A 133 -22.28 -1.32 -13.84
N GLY A 134 -23.32 -0.60 -14.26
CA GLY A 134 -24.70 -1.12 -14.23
C GLY A 134 -25.10 -1.61 -12.84
N ASN A 135 -25.46 -2.87 -12.71
CA ASN A 135 -25.84 -3.51 -11.45
C ASN A 135 -24.64 -4.09 -10.67
N SER A 136 -23.42 -3.88 -11.14
CA SER A 136 -22.18 -4.36 -10.53
C SER A 136 -21.21 -3.21 -10.27
N TYR A 137 -20.02 -3.54 -9.79
CA TYR A 137 -18.95 -2.55 -9.59
C TYR A 137 -17.57 -3.17 -9.87
N VAL A 138 -16.61 -2.28 -10.13
CA VAL A 138 -15.20 -2.60 -10.23
C VAL A 138 -14.45 -1.80 -9.18
N ILE A 139 -13.41 -2.36 -8.60
CA ILE A 139 -12.46 -1.67 -7.75
C ILE A 139 -11.19 -1.46 -8.55
N LEU A 140 -10.73 -0.22 -8.65
CA LEU A 140 -9.49 0.19 -9.30
C LEU A 140 -8.41 0.35 -8.23
N ASP A 141 -7.21 -0.21 -8.45
CA ASP A 141 -6.14 -0.18 -7.44
C ASP A 141 -5.77 1.25 -7.06
N MET A 142 -5.44 2.08 -8.06
CA MET A 142 -5.14 3.50 -7.89
C MET A 142 -5.91 4.32 -8.93
N ALA A 143 -6.59 5.37 -8.50
CA ALA A 143 -7.40 6.19 -9.40
C ALA A 143 -7.21 7.69 -9.15
N TYR A 144 -7.36 8.46 -10.23
CA TYR A 144 -7.59 9.90 -10.25
C TYR A 144 -9.01 10.14 -10.79
N PRO A 145 -10.03 10.16 -9.90
CA PRO A 145 -11.43 10.24 -10.33
C PRO A 145 -11.79 11.56 -11.02
N ASP A 146 -11.07 12.64 -10.69
CA ASP A 146 -11.23 13.98 -11.27
C ASP A 146 -11.04 13.99 -12.79
N CYS A 147 -10.21 13.10 -13.31
CA CYS A 147 -9.90 12.98 -14.73
C CYS A 147 -10.10 11.56 -15.30
N ARG A 148 -10.68 10.63 -14.52
CA ARG A 148 -10.97 9.24 -14.88
C ARG A 148 -9.76 8.47 -15.42
N VAL A 149 -8.62 8.62 -14.76
CA VAL A 149 -7.41 7.82 -15.03
C VAL A 149 -7.21 6.86 -13.87
N ALA A 150 -6.90 5.61 -14.18
CA ALA A 150 -6.58 4.58 -13.21
C ALA A 150 -5.30 3.83 -13.58
N PHE A 151 -4.62 3.33 -12.57
CA PHE A 151 -3.45 2.48 -12.67
C PHE A 151 -3.73 1.18 -11.92
N GLU A 152 -3.66 0.04 -12.61
CA GLU A 152 -3.89 -1.29 -12.03
C GLU A 152 -2.59 -2.11 -12.08
N TYR A 153 -2.16 -2.64 -10.94
CA TYR A 153 -1.01 -3.51 -10.89
C TYR A 153 -1.36 -4.89 -11.44
N GLN A 154 -0.63 -5.30 -12.47
CA GLN A 154 -0.75 -6.63 -13.05
C GLN A 154 0.38 -7.52 -12.55
N GLY A 155 0.08 -8.37 -11.57
CA GLY A 155 1.00 -9.42 -11.12
C GLY A 155 1.27 -10.46 -12.22
N ALA A 156 2.25 -11.33 -11.99
CA ALA A 156 2.53 -12.47 -12.89
C ALA A 156 1.41 -13.50 -12.77
N TYR A 157 0.36 -13.36 -13.57
CA TYR A 157 -0.70 -14.35 -13.67
C TYR A 157 -0.40 -15.36 -14.77
N HIS A 158 -0.54 -16.65 -14.42
CA HIS A 158 -0.75 -17.67 -15.43
C HIS A 158 -2.09 -17.37 -16.12
N ALA A 159 -2.06 -17.18 -17.42
CA ALA A 159 -3.21 -16.75 -18.21
C ALA A 159 -4.31 -17.82 -18.22
N ASP A 160 -5.25 -17.72 -17.28
CA ASP A 160 -6.52 -18.45 -17.38
C ASP A 160 -7.41 -17.75 -18.43
N PRO A 161 -7.82 -18.44 -19.54
CA PRO A 161 -8.65 -17.84 -20.57
C PRO A 161 -10.02 -17.35 -20.08
N ALA A 162 -10.55 -17.91 -18.99
CA ALA A 162 -11.80 -17.45 -18.38
C ALA A 162 -11.59 -16.10 -17.69
N GLN A 163 -10.51 -15.98 -16.93
CA GLN A 163 -10.14 -14.72 -16.26
C GLN A 163 -9.84 -13.61 -17.27
N MET A 164 -9.11 -13.93 -18.35
CA MET A 164 -8.82 -12.94 -19.41
C MET A 164 -10.09 -12.34 -20.03
N ARG A 165 -11.15 -13.15 -20.23
CA ARG A 165 -12.46 -12.66 -20.75
C ARG A 165 -13.14 -11.73 -19.76
N ILE A 166 -13.11 -12.05 -18.47
CA ILE A 166 -13.69 -11.23 -17.41
C ILE A 166 -12.96 -9.88 -17.35
N ASP A 167 -11.62 -9.89 -17.38
CA ASP A 167 -10.81 -8.68 -17.32
C ASP A 167 -10.99 -7.81 -18.57
N ALA A 168 -11.16 -8.40 -19.74
CA ALA A 168 -11.49 -7.68 -20.97
C ALA A 168 -12.87 -7.01 -20.89
N ALA A 169 -13.89 -7.73 -20.41
CA ALA A 169 -15.22 -7.16 -20.22
C ALA A 169 -15.23 -6.01 -19.21
N LYS A 170 -14.49 -6.15 -18.09
CA LYS A 170 -14.28 -5.12 -17.08
C LYS A 170 -13.66 -3.86 -17.71
N ARG A 171 -12.57 -4.02 -18.49
CA ARG A 171 -11.89 -2.90 -19.16
C ARG A 171 -12.78 -2.19 -20.16
N ASN A 172 -13.51 -2.94 -21.00
CA ASN A 172 -14.45 -2.36 -21.96
C ASN A 172 -15.54 -1.54 -21.26
N ALA A 173 -16.09 -2.03 -20.15
CA ALA A 173 -17.10 -1.31 -19.38
C ALA A 173 -16.54 0.00 -18.77
N LEU A 174 -15.31 -0.03 -18.26
CA LEU A 174 -14.63 1.17 -17.76
C LEU A 174 -14.36 2.18 -18.88
N GLN A 175 -13.95 1.70 -20.05
CA GLN A 175 -13.72 2.55 -21.22
C GLN A 175 -15.00 3.24 -21.69
N LEU A 176 -16.15 2.55 -21.70
CA LEU A 176 -17.45 3.15 -22.01
C LEU A 176 -17.86 4.25 -21.01
N LEU A 177 -17.38 4.16 -19.77
CA LEU A 177 -17.55 5.18 -18.75
C LEU A 177 -16.50 6.32 -18.83
N GLY A 178 -15.64 6.29 -19.86
CA GLY A 178 -14.59 7.26 -20.10
C GLY A 178 -13.35 7.11 -19.22
N TRP A 179 -13.15 5.93 -18.59
CA TRP A 179 -11.94 5.66 -17.83
C TRP A 179 -10.79 5.23 -18.74
N ILE A 180 -9.61 5.77 -18.48
CA ILE A 180 -8.34 5.27 -19.00
C ILE A 180 -7.71 4.42 -17.92
N VAL A 181 -7.55 3.12 -18.19
CA VAL A 181 -6.91 2.18 -17.27
C VAL A 181 -5.54 1.80 -17.82
N ILE A 182 -4.51 2.09 -17.05
CA ILE A 182 -3.12 1.78 -17.35
C ILE A 182 -2.70 0.59 -16.50
N LEU A 183 -2.21 -0.45 -17.17
CA LEU A 183 -1.67 -1.62 -16.49
C LEU A 183 -0.21 -1.35 -16.11
N VAL A 184 0.11 -1.64 -14.86
CA VAL A 184 1.45 -1.49 -14.28
C VAL A 184 1.99 -2.88 -13.96
N THR A 185 3.17 -3.18 -14.43
CA THR A 185 3.82 -4.48 -14.25
C THR A 185 4.94 -4.42 -13.21
N ALA A 186 5.44 -5.58 -12.81
CA ALA A 186 6.62 -5.66 -11.94
C ALA A 186 7.85 -4.98 -12.57
N ASP A 187 7.97 -4.99 -13.91
CA ASP A 187 9.07 -4.37 -14.62
C ASP A 187 9.06 -2.84 -14.50
N ASP A 188 7.87 -2.23 -14.48
CA ASP A 188 7.72 -0.78 -14.30
C ASP A 188 8.17 -0.32 -12.91
N LEU A 189 8.09 -1.20 -11.91
CA LEU A 189 8.41 -0.90 -10.51
C LEU A 189 9.83 -1.32 -10.11
N ARG A 190 10.58 -2.02 -10.98
CA ARG A 190 11.80 -2.74 -10.60
C ARG A 190 13.03 -1.86 -10.39
N THR A 191 13.27 -0.91 -11.29
CA THR A 191 14.48 -0.05 -11.26
C THR A 191 14.13 1.42 -11.19
N ALA A 192 15.08 2.27 -10.79
CA ALA A 192 14.89 3.72 -10.77
C ALA A 192 14.51 4.25 -12.18
N ASP A 193 15.17 3.74 -13.25
CA ASP A 193 14.89 4.17 -14.63
C ASP A 193 13.51 3.76 -15.12
N THR A 194 13.04 2.55 -14.78
CA THR A 194 11.70 2.10 -15.17
C THR A 194 10.62 2.86 -14.38
N ARG A 195 10.83 3.09 -13.10
CA ARG A 195 9.96 3.93 -12.26
C ARG A 195 9.87 5.37 -12.80
N HIS A 196 11.00 5.96 -13.18
CA HIS A 196 11.04 7.31 -13.75
C HIS A 196 10.24 7.40 -15.05
N ARG A 197 10.46 6.51 -16.00
CA ARG A 197 9.70 6.46 -17.27
C ARG A 197 8.21 6.23 -17.06
N PHE A 198 7.85 5.37 -16.10
CA PHE A 198 6.45 5.17 -15.71
C PHE A 198 5.81 6.47 -15.19
N ILE A 199 6.49 7.20 -14.31
CA ILE A 199 6.00 8.48 -13.76
C ILE A 199 5.89 9.56 -14.87
N GLU A 200 6.83 9.64 -15.79
CA GLU A 200 6.73 10.55 -16.96
C GLU A 200 5.47 10.24 -17.79
N MET A 201 5.23 8.97 -18.11
CA MET A 201 4.02 8.53 -18.79
C MET A 201 2.75 8.87 -17.99
N ALA A 202 2.73 8.63 -16.69
CA ALA A 202 1.61 8.96 -15.82
C ALA A 202 1.32 10.47 -15.84
N HIS A 203 2.35 11.33 -15.80
CA HIS A 203 2.20 12.78 -15.94
C HIS A 203 1.54 13.17 -17.26
N VAL A 204 1.99 12.62 -18.37
CA VAL A 204 1.41 12.92 -19.71
C VAL A 204 -0.07 12.57 -19.73
N VAL A 205 -0.45 11.38 -19.27
CA VAL A 205 -1.84 10.89 -19.32
C VAL A 205 -2.74 11.68 -18.38
N VAL A 206 -2.35 11.82 -17.12
CA VAL A 206 -3.18 12.50 -16.10
C VAL A 206 -3.35 13.98 -16.43
N SER A 207 -2.26 14.68 -16.82
CA SER A 207 -2.34 16.10 -17.17
C SER A 207 -3.21 16.33 -18.40
N ARG A 208 -3.07 15.48 -19.44
CA ARG A 208 -3.92 15.55 -20.63
C ARG A 208 -5.39 15.36 -20.30
N GLN A 209 -5.73 14.39 -19.46
CA GLN A 209 -7.10 14.10 -19.09
C GLN A 209 -7.70 15.19 -18.18
N ARG A 210 -6.92 15.79 -17.29
CA ARG A 210 -7.35 16.96 -16.50
C ARG A 210 -7.68 18.14 -17.39
N ASN A 211 -6.82 18.47 -18.36
CA ASN A 211 -7.07 19.55 -19.32
C ASN A 211 -8.35 19.32 -20.13
N LEU A 212 -8.61 18.08 -20.58
CA LEU A 212 -9.85 17.74 -21.27
C LEU A 212 -11.08 17.84 -20.37
N ALA A 213 -10.97 17.43 -19.11
CA ALA A 213 -12.06 17.55 -18.15
C ALA A 213 -12.38 19.02 -17.81
N ASP A 214 -11.38 19.88 -17.71
CA ASP A 214 -11.55 21.32 -17.48
C ASP A 214 -12.19 22.00 -18.70
N TRP A 215 -11.74 21.67 -19.91
CA TRP A 215 -12.34 22.13 -21.14
C TRP A 215 -13.84 21.80 -21.21
N ASN A 216 -14.22 20.54 -20.96
CA ASN A 216 -15.60 20.11 -20.99
C ASN A 216 -16.47 20.81 -19.91
N ARG A 217 -15.90 21.09 -18.73
CA ARG A 217 -16.60 21.85 -17.68
C ARG A 217 -16.84 23.30 -18.08
N SER A 218 -15.87 23.94 -18.72
CA SER A 218 -16.01 25.34 -19.15
C SER A 218 -17.07 25.51 -20.23
N TRP A 219 -17.21 24.57 -21.15
CA TRP A 219 -18.26 24.58 -22.17
C TRP A 219 -19.69 24.37 -21.60
N ALA A 220 -19.82 23.52 -20.60
CA ALA A 220 -21.10 23.19 -19.97
C ALA A 220 -21.67 24.38 -19.13
N ILE A 221 -20.86 25.39 -18.79
CA ILE A 221 -21.28 26.58 -18.04
C ILE A 221 -21.71 27.68 -18.98
N THR A 222 -21.31 27.65 -20.26
CA THR A 222 -21.57 28.69 -21.28
C THR A 222 -22.70 28.33 -22.24
N SER A 223 -23.28 27.15 -22.12
CA SER A 223 -24.44 26.64 -22.87
C SER A 223 -25.68 26.53 -21.94
#